data_9b7f570dc8d4e82eb176146bfed46e70
#
_entry.id   9b7f570dc8d4e82eb176146bfed46e70
#
_cell.length_a   1.000
_cell.length_b   1.000
_cell.length_c   1.000
_cell.angle_alpha   90.00
_cell.angle_beta   90.00
_cell.angle_gamma   90.00
#
_symmetry.space_group_name_H-M   'P 1'
#
loop_
_entity.id
_entity.type
_entity.pdbx_description
1 polymer ?
#
loop_
_entity_poly.entity_id
_entity_poly.type
_entity_poly.pdbx_seq_one_letter_code
_entity_poly.pdbx_strand_id
1 'polypeptide(L)' 'LHDNVAADVDAATVVVAADPSVGERKKGDLAQLLVYKFRSQGQLYLLGYTVDDAVRLVYLEAVGPHENFYRDLKRS' A
#
# COMPACT_ATOMS: atom_id res chain seq x y z
N LEU A 1 -13.88 5.11 4.25
CA LEU A 1 -13.27 4.26 5.28
C LEU A 1 -13.81 4.59 6.65
N HIS A 2 -13.95 3.57 7.50
CA HIS A 2 -14.28 3.79 8.90
C HIS A 2 -13.11 4.45 9.62
N ASP A 3 -13.39 5.19 10.67
CA ASP A 3 -12.36 5.90 11.43
C ASP A 3 -11.24 4.96 11.90
N ASN A 4 -11.59 3.74 12.34
CA ASN A 4 -10.61 2.77 12.80
C ASN A 4 -9.70 2.29 11.65
N VAL A 5 -10.25 2.14 10.47
CA VAL A 5 -9.46 1.76 9.29
C VAL A 5 -8.54 2.90 8.88
N ALA A 6 -9.03 4.14 8.95
CA ALA A 6 -8.20 5.30 8.63
C ALA A 6 -6.98 5.39 9.56
N ALA A 7 -7.17 5.13 10.85
CA ALA A 7 -6.06 5.11 11.80
C ALA A 7 -5.04 4.03 11.47
N ASP A 8 -5.52 2.84 11.07
CA ASP A 8 -4.63 1.75 10.69
C ASP A 8 -3.89 2.06 9.39
N VAL A 9 -4.55 2.72 8.43
CA VAL A 9 -3.92 3.17 7.19
C VAL A 9 -2.83 4.21 7.50
N ASP A 10 -3.10 5.15 8.40
CA ASP A 10 -2.10 6.13 8.80
C ASP A 10 -0.88 5.46 9.42
N ALA A 11 -1.09 4.47 10.30
CA ALA A 11 0.01 3.72 10.89
C ALA A 11 0.82 2.97 9.84
N ALA A 12 0.16 2.35 8.87
CA ALA A 12 0.83 1.66 7.77
C ALA A 12 1.65 2.64 6.94
N THR A 13 1.11 3.83 6.68
CA THR A 13 1.81 4.87 5.94
C THR A 13 3.10 5.28 6.64
N VAL A 14 3.05 5.43 7.96
CA VAL A 14 4.23 5.79 8.75
C VAL A 14 5.29 4.70 8.64
N VAL A 15 4.89 3.42 8.73
CA VAL A 15 5.82 2.30 8.60
C VAL A 15 6.50 2.32 7.23
N VAL A 16 5.74 2.50 6.17
CA VAL A 16 6.26 2.55 4.79
C VAL A 16 7.18 3.75 4.60
N ALA A 17 6.81 4.90 5.14
CA ALA A 17 7.64 6.11 5.02
C ALA A 17 8.98 5.95 5.73
N ALA A 18 8.98 5.26 6.88
CA ALA A 18 10.20 5.03 7.63
C ALA A 18 11.13 4.03 6.95
N ASP A 19 10.56 3.01 6.28
CA ASP A 19 11.34 1.98 5.60
C ASP A 19 10.56 1.46 4.39
N PRO A 20 10.72 2.09 3.21
CA PRO A 20 9.97 1.67 2.02
C PRO A 20 10.25 0.22 1.57
N SER A 21 11.29 -0.41 2.09
CA SER A 21 11.62 -1.79 1.72
C SER A 21 10.72 -2.83 2.40
N VAL A 22 9.83 -2.41 3.33
CA VAL A 22 8.94 -3.36 4.01
C VAL A 22 7.89 -3.94 3.06
N GLY A 23 7.59 -3.27 1.95
CA GLY A 23 6.62 -3.75 0.97
C GLY A 23 7.20 -4.81 0.06
N GLU A 24 6.32 -5.61 -0.52
CA GLU A 24 6.69 -6.65 -1.47
C GLU A 24 6.58 -6.10 -2.88
N ARG A 25 7.65 -6.27 -3.69
CA ARG A 25 7.65 -5.81 -5.07
C ARG A 25 6.84 -6.78 -5.94
N LYS A 26 5.97 -6.22 -6.76
CA LYS A 26 5.15 -7.01 -7.69
C LYS A 26 5.87 -7.19 -9.02
N LYS A 27 5.37 -8.12 -9.84
CA LYS A 27 5.95 -8.46 -11.15
C LYS A 27 4.97 -8.12 -12.26
N GLY A 28 5.47 -8.12 -13.49
CA GLY A 28 4.65 -7.85 -14.66
C GLY A 28 4.28 -6.39 -14.78
N ASP A 29 3.03 -6.11 -15.11
CA ASP A 29 2.54 -4.75 -15.31
C ASP A 29 2.66 -3.87 -14.07
N LEU A 30 2.78 -4.51 -12.90
CA LEU A 30 2.88 -3.81 -11.62
C LEU A 30 4.29 -3.89 -11.04
N ALA A 31 5.30 -4.03 -11.89
CA ALA A 31 6.70 -4.27 -11.46
C ALA A 31 7.27 -3.16 -10.58
N GLN A 32 6.78 -1.92 -10.74
CA GLN A 32 7.26 -0.80 -9.92
C GLN A 32 6.45 -0.58 -8.66
N LEU A 33 5.37 -1.35 -8.49
CA LEU A 33 4.51 -1.23 -7.34
C LEU A 33 5.03 -2.09 -6.19
N LEU A 34 5.11 -1.48 -5.01
CA LEU A 34 5.39 -2.19 -3.78
C LEU A 34 4.09 -2.27 -2.98
N VAL A 35 3.87 -3.38 -2.31
CA VAL A 35 2.63 -3.61 -1.56
C VAL A 35 2.98 -3.99 -0.13
N TYR A 36 2.46 -3.22 0.80
CA TYR A 36 2.58 -3.49 2.23
C TYR A 36 1.24 -4.03 2.74
N LYS A 37 1.29 -5.19 3.39
CA LYS A 37 0.10 -5.86 3.93
C LYS A 37 -0.06 -5.51 5.40
N PHE A 38 -1.28 -5.19 5.79
CA PHE A 38 -1.59 -4.93 7.20
C PHE A 38 -3.02 -5.37 7.48
N ARG A 39 -3.32 -5.58 8.76
CA ARG A 39 -4.67 -5.98 9.17
C ARG A 39 -5.38 -4.81 9.81
N SER A 40 -6.67 -4.69 9.49
CA SER A 40 -7.54 -3.69 10.08
C SER A 40 -8.91 -4.30 10.23
N GLN A 41 -9.48 -4.22 11.43
CA GLN A 41 -10.83 -4.74 11.70
C GLN A 41 -10.96 -6.23 11.35
N GLY A 42 -9.90 -7.02 11.58
CA GLY A 42 -9.91 -8.45 11.28
C GLY A 42 -9.82 -8.81 9.81
N GLN A 43 -9.57 -7.84 8.95
CA GLN A 43 -9.51 -8.01 7.51
C GLN A 43 -8.13 -7.62 6.99
N LEU A 44 -7.66 -8.31 5.96
CA LEU A 44 -6.38 -7.98 5.34
C LEU A 44 -6.54 -6.81 4.37
N TYR A 45 -5.72 -5.78 4.57
CA TYR A 45 -5.64 -4.63 3.68
C TYR A 45 -4.29 -4.56 3.01
N LEU A 46 -4.26 -3.97 1.83
CA LEU A 46 -3.02 -3.74 1.08
C LEU A 46 -2.85 -2.25 0.85
N LEU A 47 -1.61 -1.78 1.03
CA LEU A 47 -1.21 -0.42 0.70
C LEU A 47 -0.20 -0.48 -0.43
N GLY A 48 -0.60 0.00 -1.61
CA GLY A 48 0.27 0.05 -2.79
C GLY A 48 0.99 1.38 -2.88
N TYR A 49 2.29 1.34 -3.13
CA TYR A 49 3.09 2.56 -3.21
C TYR A 49 4.25 2.37 -4.18
N THR A 50 4.78 3.49 -4.63
CA THR A 50 6.00 3.51 -5.43
C THR A 50 7.02 4.42 -4.75
N VAL A 51 8.29 4.20 -5.04
CA VAL A 51 9.38 4.95 -4.42
C VAL A 51 10.23 5.60 -5.50
N ASP A 52 10.53 6.88 -5.32
CA ASP A 52 11.51 7.58 -6.14
C ASP A 52 12.78 7.73 -5.31
N ASP A 53 13.77 6.89 -5.56
CA ASP A 53 15.01 6.86 -4.80
C ASP A 53 15.85 8.13 -5.00
N ALA A 54 15.72 8.78 -6.15
CA ALA A 54 16.51 9.95 -6.47
C ALA A 54 16.19 11.12 -5.53
N VAL A 55 14.91 11.26 -5.16
CA VAL A 55 14.46 12.34 -4.27
C VAL A 55 13.93 11.80 -2.95
N ARG A 56 14.01 10.51 -2.71
CA ARG A 56 13.56 9.83 -1.48
C ARG A 56 12.10 10.11 -1.16
N LEU A 57 11.25 10.10 -2.18
CA LEU A 57 9.82 10.27 -2.01
C LEU A 57 9.10 8.93 -2.15
N VAL A 58 8.06 8.77 -1.35
CA VAL A 58 7.16 7.62 -1.43
C VAL A 58 5.81 8.13 -1.90
N TYR A 59 5.31 7.56 -2.98
CA TYR A 59 4.00 7.92 -3.53
C TYR A 59 3.00 6.83 -3.19
N LEU A 60 1.95 7.20 -2.45
CA LEU A 60 0.88 6.27 -2.11
C LEU A 60 -0.05 6.18 -3.32
N GLU A 61 -0.18 4.97 -3.87
CA GLU A 61 -0.93 4.76 -5.11
C GLU A 61 -2.34 4.24 -4.85
N ALA A 62 -2.50 3.32 -3.91
CA ALA A 62 -3.80 2.72 -3.63
C ALA A 62 -3.81 2.09 -2.24
N VAL A 63 -5.00 1.99 -1.65
CA VAL A 63 -5.20 1.25 -0.41
C VAL A 63 -6.59 0.63 -0.46
N GLY A 64 -6.71 -0.60 0.03
CA GLY A 64 -8.01 -1.25 0.09
C GLY A 64 -7.91 -2.69 0.56
N PRO A 65 -9.08 -3.33 0.78
CA PRO A 65 -9.13 -4.73 1.17
C PRO A 65 -8.49 -5.62 0.11
N HIS A 66 -7.84 -6.68 0.55
CA HIS A 66 -7.17 -7.63 -0.34
C HIS A 66 -8.08 -8.12 -1.47
N GLU A 67 -9.36 -8.37 -1.17
CA GLU A 67 -10.31 -8.89 -2.14
C GLU A 67 -10.45 -8.03 -3.38
N ASN A 68 -10.38 -6.70 -3.22
CA ASN A 68 -10.69 -5.77 -4.29
C ASN A 68 -9.46 -5.02 -4.79
N PHE A 69 -8.34 -5.09 -4.07
CA PHE A 69 -7.19 -4.22 -4.30
C PHE A 69 -6.69 -4.28 -5.74
N TYR A 70 -6.38 -5.48 -6.22
CA TYR A 70 -5.80 -5.63 -7.56
C TYR A 70 -6.81 -5.38 -8.66
N ARG A 71 -8.06 -5.73 -8.43
CA ARG A 71 -9.13 -5.48 -9.40
C ARG A 71 -9.33 -3.98 -9.60
N ASP A 72 -9.42 -3.24 -8.49
CA ASP A 72 -9.64 -1.79 -8.56
C ASP A 72 -8.43 -1.09 -9.18
N LEU A 73 -7.23 -1.55 -8.85
CA LEU A 73 -6.01 -0.99 -9.39
C LEU A 73 -5.93 -1.16 -10.90
N LYS A 74 -6.32 -2.33 -11.41
CA LYS A 74 -6.30 -2.61 -12.84
C LYS A 74 -7.33 -1.83 -13.63
N ARG A 75 -8.38 -1.37 -12.98
CA ARG A 75 -9.43 -0.56 -13.62
C ARG A 75 -9.05 0.91 -13.76
N SER A 76 -8.08 1.34 -13.03
CA SER A 76 -7.68 2.76 -12.99
C SER A 76 -7.06 3.27 -14.28
#